data_451bc01ee91e16b4e2b13b0fb5edb2fe
#
_entry.id   451bc01ee91e16b4e2b13b0fb5edb2fe
#
_cell.length_a   1.000
_cell.length_b   1.000
_cell.length_c   1.000
_cell.angle_alpha   90.00
_cell.angle_beta   90.00
_cell.angle_gamma   90.00
#
_symmetry.space_group_name_H-M   'P 1'
#
loop_
_entity.id
_entity.type
_entity.pdbx_description
1 polymer ?
#
loop_
_entity_poly.entity_id
_entity_poly.type
_entity_poly.pdbx_seq_one_letter_code
_entity_poly.pdbx_strand_id
1 'polypeptide(L)'
;MARNLLQIPAIQKTIFVVDRRDLDQQTTSSFLSYAANDVIDIDETDNTHELVKRLGGNDKRVVVTTIQKITTMMRKFEEGKYQRDAGKIKDLRVAFVVDECHRAVTPQMQKEIKAYFRNSLWYGFTGTPIFKENKRKQVGDLAQTTHQQYGERLHEYTVKEAIHDGAVLGFKVDYRNTIISDMLEEEIPDSAYEDKEHMLEVLDAILNKSQQQLNIPKGVGKSYDAILTVKSIPQAQAYYNLLKSIMAGNERVKVSERVKRHLPDFPKFTITYSISENEEESIGYQDHMKQVMEDYNQEFGTHFRLADLRGFNTDVNNRLARKQDKYLYRNEQLDLVIVVDRLLTGFDAPCLSTLFIDRKPMRPQDLIQAFSRTNRIFDDKKRFGHIITFQRPQAFKEAVDNALKLYSNGGENEVLAPSWEEEKSNFLSACGEFQAQVTDHEEEGIAIEQASTAQLRKICLLYTS
;
A
#
# COMPACT_ATOMS: atom_id res chain seq x y z
N MET A 1 4.90 -20.46 8.78
CA MET A 1 6.03 -20.49 9.74
C MET A 1 5.58 -20.61 11.17
N ALA A 2 4.76 -19.69 11.71
CA ALA A 2 4.35 -19.68 13.14
C ALA A 2 3.80 -21.03 13.63
N ARG A 3 3.00 -21.71 12.82
CA ARG A 3 2.46 -23.04 13.09
C ARG A 3 3.55 -24.12 13.12
N ASN A 4 4.46 -24.10 12.13
CA ASN A 4 5.51 -25.12 12.03
C ASN A 4 6.49 -25.04 13.20
N LEU A 5 6.71 -23.85 13.78
CA LEU A 5 7.52 -23.69 14.99
C LEU A 5 6.95 -24.43 16.19
N LEU A 6 5.61 -24.57 16.31
CA LEU A 6 4.98 -25.35 17.40
C LEU A 6 5.23 -26.86 17.30
N GLN A 7 5.65 -27.38 16.14
CA GLN A 7 6.03 -28.79 15.99
C GLN A 7 7.39 -29.08 16.65
N ILE A 8 8.18 -28.04 16.91
CA ILE A 8 9.45 -28.18 17.64
C ILE A 8 9.13 -28.44 19.12
N PRO A 9 9.55 -29.60 19.69
CA PRO A 9 9.17 -29.96 21.06
C PRO A 9 9.57 -28.92 22.11
N ALA A 10 10.68 -28.22 21.91
CA ALA A 10 11.21 -27.21 22.84
C ALA A 10 10.40 -25.89 22.81
N ILE A 11 9.60 -25.60 21.79
CA ILE A 11 8.78 -24.37 21.71
C ILE A 11 7.42 -24.64 22.33
N GLN A 12 7.08 -23.85 23.34
CA GLN A 12 5.82 -23.98 24.08
C GLN A 12 4.71 -23.10 23.48
N LYS A 13 5.07 -21.91 23.02
CA LYS A 13 4.16 -20.94 22.39
C LYS A 13 4.83 -20.27 21.21
N THR A 14 4.03 -19.95 20.20
CA THR A 14 4.42 -19.02 19.12
C THR A 14 3.57 -17.77 19.24
N ILE A 15 4.21 -16.60 19.30
CA ILE A 15 3.54 -15.31 19.38
C ILE A 15 3.71 -14.63 18.01
N PHE A 16 2.60 -14.48 17.30
CA PHE A 16 2.58 -13.72 16.04
C PHE A 16 2.25 -12.27 16.35
N VAL A 17 3.22 -11.41 16.13
CA VAL A 17 3.12 -9.97 16.41
C VAL A 17 2.75 -9.24 15.10
N VAL A 18 1.59 -8.60 15.11
CA VAL A 18 1.12 -7.73 14.01
C VAL A 18 1.26 -6.27 14.36
N ASP A 19 1.46 -5.42 13.37
CA ASP A 19 1.38 -3.98 13.58
C ASP A 19 -0.08 -3.59 13.90
N ARG A 20 -0.28 -2.69 14.86
CA ARG A 20 -1.61 -2.19 15.25
C ARG A 20 -2.41 -1.63 14.08
N ARG A 21 -1.72 -1.12 13.06
CA ARG A 21 -2.34 -0.56 11.84
C ARG A 21 -2.94 -1.65 10.94
N ASP A 22 -2.41 -2.87 10.99
CA ASP A 22 -2.73 -3.98 10.10
C ASP A 22 -3.71 -4.98 10.74
N LEU A 23 -4.12 -4.79 12.00
CA LEU A 23 -5.22 -5.53 12.66
C LEU A 23 -6.60 -5.15 12.09
N ASP A 24 -6.64 -4.74 10.84
CA ASP A 24 -7.88 -4.50 10.13
C ASP A 24 -8.51 -5.85 9.74
N GLN A 25 -9.81 -5.86 9.48
CA GLN A 25 -10.61 -7.07 9.19
C GLN A 25 -10.00 -7.99 8.11
N GLN A 26 -9.18 -7.45 7.22
CA GLN A 26 -8.52 -8.25 6.17
C GLN A 26 -7.48 -9.23 6.73
N THR A 27 -6.64 -8.78 7.67
CA THR A 27 -5.65 -9.65 8.33
C THR A 27 -6.34 -10.68 9.21
N THR A 28 -7.34 -10.25 9.98
CA THR A 28 -8.16 -11.11 10.82
C THR A 28 -8.90 -12.18 10.00
N SER A 29 -9.53 -11.82 8.88
CA SER A 29 -10.25 -12.78 8.04
C SER A 29 -9.30 -13.79 7.38
N SER A 30 -8.11 -13.36 6.96
CA SER A 30 -7.09 -14.26 6.42
C SER A 30 -6.58 -15.23 7.48
N PHE A 31 -6.28 -14.76 8.70
CA PHE A 31 -5.91 -15.65 9.80
C PHE A 31 -7.04 -16.62 10.18
N LEU A 32 -8.30 -16.15 10.22
CA LEU A 32 -9.46 -17.02 10.49
C LEU A 32 -9.64 -18.08 9.41
N SER A 33 -9.43 -17.75 8.13
CA SER A 33 -9.51 -18.74 7.04
C SER A 33 -8.42 -19.81 7.13
N TYR A 34 -7.21 -19.44 7.56
CA TYR A 34 -6.14 -20.40 7.85
C TYR A 34 -6.35 -21.16 9.17
N ALA A 35 -7.11 -20.59 10.10
CA ALA A 35 -7.40 -21.16 11.41
C ALA A 35 -8.60 -22.13 11.41
N ALA A 36 -9.43 -22.12 10.36
CA ALA A 36 -10.68 -22.90 10.31
C ALA A 36 -10.51 -24.41 10.56
N ASN A 37 -9.27 -24.92 10.44
CA ASN A 37 -8.93 -26.33 10.68
C ASN A 37 -7.85 -26.54 11.76
N ASP A 38 -7.46 -25.53 12.54
CA ASP A 38 -6.31 -25.63 13.46
C ASP A 38 -6.39 -24.74 14.73
N VAL A 39 -5.52 -25.07 15.67
CA VAL A 39 -5.38 -24.46 17.02
C VAL A 39 -4.68 -23.09 16.94
N ILE A 40 -5.22 -22.16 16.15
CA ILE A 40 -4.76 -20.77 16.12
C ILE A 40 -5.77 -19.93 16.91
N ASP A 41 -5.30 -19.36 18.00
CA ASP A 41 -6.09 -18.45 18.83
C ASP A 41 -5.78 -17.00 18.41
N ILE A 42 -6.80 -16.26 17.99
CA ILE A 42 -6.67 -14.86 17.56
C ILE A 42 -7.18 -13.97 18.71
N ASP A 43 -6.31 -13.15 19.24
CA ASP A 43 -6.68 -12.17 20.25
C ASP A 43 -7.15 -10.87 19.59
N GLU A 44 -8.46 -10.74 19.39
CA GLU A 44 -9.11 -9.56 18.81
C GLU A 44 -9.46 -8.49 19.84
N THR A 45 -9.31 -8.79 21.13
CA THR A 45 -9.74 -7.89 22.20
C THR A 45 -8.59 -7.01 22.69
N ASP A 46 -8.87 -5.77 23.06
CA ASP A 46 -7.92 -4.89 23.76
C ASP A 46 -7.62 -5.35 25.19
N ASN A 47 -8.10 -6.53 25.58
CA ASN A 47 -8.02 -7.04 26.93
C ASN A 47 -6.74 -7.84 27.14
N THR A 48 -5.78 -7.27 27.90
CA THR A 48 -4.56 -7.94 28.34
C THR A 48 -4.80 -9.18 29.22
N HIS A 49 -5.98 -9.30 29.83
CA HIS A 49 -6.33 -10.47 30.64
C HIS A 49 -6.40 -11.74 29.79
N GLU A 50 -7.02 -11.66 28.62
CA GLU A 50 -7.10 -12.80 27.71
C GLU A 50 -5.71 -13.21 27.19
N LEU A 51 -4.83 -12.24 26.88
CA LEU A 51 -3.45 -12.53 26.52
C LEU A 51 -2.72 -13.30 27.62
N VAL A 52 -2.85 -12.87 28.89
CA VAL A 52 -2.26 -13.57 30.05
C VAL A 52 -2.79 -15.00 30.15
N LYS A 53 -4.10 -15.19 30.03
CA LYS A 53 -4.74 -16.52 30.11
C LYS A 53 -4.23 -17.44 29.00
N ARG A 54 -4.09 -16.96 27.77
CA ARG A 54 -3.61 -17.72 26.62
C ARG A 54 -2.14 -18.10 26.76
N LEU A 55 -1.29 -17.19 27.20
CA LEU A 55 0.12 -17.46 27.44
C LEU A 55 0.33 -18.40 28.64
N GLY A 56 -0.48 -18.24 29.70
CA GLY A 56 -0.42 -19.08 30.92
C GLY A 56 -0.97 -20.49 30.72
N GLY A 57 -1.76 -20.75 29.67
CA GLY A 57 -2.29 -22.08 29.37
C GLY A 57 -1.22 -23.12 29.04
N ASN A 58 -1.53 -24.40 29.21
CA ASN A 58 -0.58 -25.52 28.98
C ASN A 58 -0.56 -26.02 27.53
N ASP A 59 -1.53 -25.59 26.72
CA ASP A 59 -1.67 -25.98 25.32
C ASP A 59 -0.64 -25.29 24.43
N LYS A 60 -0.24 -25.97 23.36
CA LYS A 60 0.63 -25.40 22.31
C LYS A 60 -0.23 -24.62 21.34
N ARG A 61 -0.08 -23.29 21.27
CA ARG A 61 -0.90 -22.41 20.39
C ARG A 61 -0.07 -21.32 19.75
N VAL A 62 -0.57 -20.83 18.60
CA VAL A 62 -0.17 -19.55 18.06
C VAL A 62 -1.07 -18.46 18.67
N VAL A 63 -0.47 -17.50 19.36
CA VAL A 63 -1.15 -16.35 19.92
C VAL A 63 -0.90 -15.15 19.00
N VAL A 64 -1.95 -14.59 18.40
CA VAL A 64 -1.84 -13.39 17.57
C VAL A 64 -2.12 -12.17 18.45
N THR A 65 -1.20 -11.23 18.47
CA THR A 65 -1.31 -10.05 19.34
C THR A 65 -0.51 -8.86 18.78
N THR A 66 -0.61 -7.70 19.41
CA THR A 66 0.20 -6.52 19.08
C THR A 66 1.31 -6.32 20.12
N ILE A 67 2.36 -5.60 19.70
CA ILE A 67 3.46 -5.27 20.61
C ILE A 67 2.98 -4.43 21.80
N GLN A 68 1.99 -3.56 21.59
CA GLN A 68 1.42 -2.72 22.65
C GLN A 68 0.71 -3.54 23.73
N LYS A 69 0.04 -4.63 23.36
CA LYS A 69 -0.58 -5.54 24.33
C LYS A 69 0.48 -6.27 25.16
N ILE A 70 1.56 -6.72 24.51
CA ILE A 70 2.69 -7.38 25.21
C ILE A 70 3.32 -6.41 26.21
N THR A 71 3.67 -5.20 25.80
CA THR A 71 4.27 -4.20 26.69
C THR A 71 3.33 -3.77 27.82
N THR A 72 2.03 -3.65 27.53
CA THR A 72 1.01 -3.38 28.58
C THR A 72 0.89 -4.54 29.56
N MET A 73 0.95 -5.78 29.10
CA MET A 73 0.96 -6.97 29.96
C MET A 73 2.19 -6.97 30.89
N MET A 74 3.37 -6.72 30.34
CA MET A 74 4.62 -6.65 31.11
C MET A 74 4.53 -5.59 32.22
N ARG A 75 4.05 -4.37 31.89
CA ARG A 75 3.84 -3.30 32.86
C ARG A 75 2.87 -3.72 33.97
N LYS A 76 1.75 -4.38 33.64
CA LYS A 76 0.80 -4.90 34.64
C LYS A 76 1.43 -5.94 35.56
N PHE A 77 2.36 -6.74 35.07
CA PHE A 77 3.11 -7.68 35.90
C PHE A 77 4.07 -6.96 36.86
N GLU A 78 4.73 -5.91 36.41
CA GLU A 78 5.57 -5.04 37.26
C GLU A 78 4.76 -4.35 38.36
N GLU A 79 3.51 -3.95 38.05
CA GLU A 79 2.55 -3.40 39.01
C GLU A 79 2.01 -4.45 40.01
N GLY A 80 2.48 -5.69 39.96
CA GLY A 80 2.06 -6.76 40.86
C GLY A 80 0.73 -7.42 40.48
N LYS A 81 0.17 -7.17 39.32
CA LYS A 81 -1.01 -7.85 38.79
C LYS A 81 -0.63 -9.22 38.21
N TYR A 82 -1.50 -10.22 38.30
CA TYR A 82 -1.31 -11.57 37.74
C TYR A 82 -0.03 -12.28 38.21
N GLN A 83 0.39 -12.12 39.45
CA GLN A 83 1.65 -12.65 40.01
C GLN A 83 1.87 -14.14 39.76
N ARG A 84 0.80 -14.97 39.86
CA ARG A 84 0.87 -16.43 39.63
C ARG A 84 1.27 -16.79 38.19
N ASP A 85 0.79 -15.99 37.20
CA ASP A 85 1.04 -16.25 35.79
C ASP A 85 2.34 -15.59 35.29
N ALA A 86 2.75 -14.48 35.91
CA ALA A 86 3.91 -13.72 35.51
C ALA A 86 5.21 -14.54 35.53
N GLY A 87 5.47 -15.31 36.61
CA GLY A 87 6.64 -16.19 36.70
C GLY A 87 6.65 -17.27 35.63
N LYS A 88 5.50 -17.96 35.42
CA LYS A 88 5.35 -18.99 34.42
C LYS A 88 5.56 -18.45 32.99
N ILE A 89 4.96 -17.31 32.69
CA ILE A 89 5.03 -16.69 31.36
C ILE A 89 6.45 -16.21 31.04
N LYS A 90 7.17 -15.69 32.04
CA LYS A 90 8.57 -15.24 31.92
C LYS A 90 9.52 -16.35 31.50
N ASP A 91 9.28 -17.57 31.97
CA ASP A 91 10.14 -18.73 31.74
C ASP A 91 9.75 -19.57 30.51
N LEU A 92 8.65 -19.18 29.80
CA LEU A 92 8.21 -19.85 28.59
C LEU A 92 9.31 -19.82 27.54
N ARG A 93 9.46 -20.95 26.82
CA ARG A 93 10.19 -20.98 25.54
C ARG A 93 9.25 -20.55 24.42
N VAL A 94 9.40 -19.30 23.98
CA VAL A 94 8.52 -18.68 23.00
C VAL A 94 9.26 -18.34 21.71
N ALA A 95 8.56 -18.48 20.58
CA ALA A 95 9.01 -17.95 19.30
C ALA A 95 8.16 -16.74 18.94
N PHE A 96 8.77 -15.58 18.79
CA PHE A 96 8.16 -14.39 18.24
C PHE A 96 8.30 -14.40 16.72
N VAL A 97 7.19 -14.30 16.03
CA VAL A 97 7.10 -14.11 14.58
C VAL A 97 6.52 -12.72 14.35
N VAL A 98 7.33 -11.80 13.88
CA VAL A 98 6.97 -10.38 13.78
C VAL A 98 6.74 -10.01 12.33
N ASP A 99 5.52 -9.64 12.02
CA ASP A 99 5.17 -9.08 10.71
C ASP A 99 5.52 -7.60 10.65
N GLU A 100 5.84 -7.10 9.46
CA GLU A 100 6.35 -5.73 9.23
C GLU A 100 7.42 -5.33 10.27
N CYS A 101 8.36 -6.23 10.51
CA CYS A 101 9.30 -6.17 11.63
C CYS A 101 10.19 -4.91 11.66
N HIS A 102 10.35 -4.23 10.51
CA HIS A 102 11.09 -2.99 10.40
C HIS A 102 10.44 -1.82 11.17
N ARG A 103 9.12 -1.91 11.45
CA ARG A 103 8.33 -0.87 12.14
C ARG A 103 7.49 -1.38 13.32
N ALA A 104 7.01 -2.64 13.27
CA ALA A 104 6.12 -3.18 14.30
C ALA A 104 6.78 -3.23 15.69
N VAL A 105 8.08 -3.51 15.74
CA VAL A 105 8.85 -3.62 16.97
C VAL A 105 10.11 -2.77 16.89
N THR A 106 10.18 -1.72 17.70
CA THR A 106 11.42 -0.92 17.79
C THR A 106 12.54 -1.73 18.44
N PRO A 107 13.82 -1.45 18.14
CA PRO A 107 14.95 -2.12 18.82
C PRO A 107 14.91 -2.02 20.33
N GLN A 108 14.45 -0.89 20.89
CA GLN A 108 14.28 -0.69 22.32
C GLN A 108 13.21 -1.64 22.90
N MET A 109 12.02 -1.68 22.28
CA MET A 109 10.96 -2.61 22.73
C MET A 109 11.41 -4.05 22.66
N GLN A 110 12.13 -4.45 21.59
CA GLN A 110 12.65 -5.81 21.48
C GLN A 110 13.64 -6.14 22.59
N LYS A 111 14.53 -5.20 22.94
CA LYS A 111 15.50 -5.36 24.04
C LYS A 111 14.78 -5.58 25.37
N GLU A 112 13.75 -4.81 25.67
CA GLU A 112 12.93 -4.93 26.87
C GLU A 112 12.18 -6.26 26.93
N ILE A 113 11.56 -6.67 25.84
CA ILE A 113 10.81 -7.92 25.75
C ILE A 113 11.75 -9.13 25.84
N LYS A 114 12.95 -9.08 25.21
CA LYS A 114 13.97 -10.13 25.34
C LYS A 114 14.48 -10.27 26.78
N ALA A 115 14.62 -9.16 27.49
CA ALA A 115 15.00 -9.18 28.92
C ALA A 115 13.92 -9.83 29.79
N TYR A 116 12.65 -9.65 29.42
CA TYR A 116 11.52 -10.27 30.11
C TYR A 116 11.38 -11.75 29.74
N PHE A 117 11.29 -12.11 28.46
CA PHE A 117 11.19 -13.49 27.96
C PHE A 117 12.59 -14.05 27.70
N ARG A 118 13.24 -14.59 28.71
CA ARG A 118 14.65 -15.03 28.68
C ARG A 118 14.92 -16.13 27.65
N ASN A 119 13.92 -16.95 27.33
CA ASN A 119 14.02 -18.09 26.43
C ASN A 119 13.25 -17.81 25.11
N SER A 120 13.43 -16.61 24.51
CA SER A 120 12.71 -16.22 23.29
C SER A 120 13.57 -16.32 22.04
N LEU A 121 12.96 -16.81 20.94
CA LEU A 121 13.47 -16.76 19.59
C LEU A 121 12.72 -15.68 18.81
N TRP A 122 13.39 -15.02 17.85
CA TRP A 122 12.81 -13.90 17.12
C TRP A 122 13.00 -14.06 15.62
N TYR A 123 11.90 -14.03 14.89
CA TYR A 123 11.85 -14.10 13.43
C TYR A 123 11.11 -12.87 12.91
N GLY A 124 11.79 -12.06 12.09
CA GLY A 124 11.22 -10.86 11.46
C GLY A 124 10.83 -11.12 10.02
N PHE A 125 9.64 -10.69 9.62
CA PHE A 125 9.17 -10.65 8.24
C PHE A 125 8.98 -9.20 7.81
N THR A 126 9.45 -8.85 6.65
CA THR A 126 9.26 -7.51 6.08
C THR A 126 9.56 -7.49 4.59
N GLY A 127 8.76 -6.81 3.80
CA GLY A 127 9.07 -6.49 2.40
C GLY A 127 10.09 -5.36 2.25
N THR A 128 10.35 -4.59 3.33
CA THR A 128 11.22 -3.41 3.30
C THR A 128 12.18 -3.38 4.49
N PRO A 129 13.18 -4.29 4.54
CA PRO A 129 14.17 -4.32 5.60
C PRO A 129 14.98 -3.00 5.68
N ILE A 130 15.42 -2.65 6.88
CA ILE A 130 16.34 -1.52 7.09
C ILE A 130 17.76 -2.02 6.86
N PHE A 131 18.40 -1.51 5.81
CA PHE A 131 19.77 -1.81 5.43
C PHE A 131 20.78 -0.81 6.04
N LYS A 132 22.06 -0.93 5.68
CA LYS A 132 23.11 0.02 6.09
C LYS A 132 22.93 1.39 5.45
N GLU A 133 22.43 1.41 4.23
CA GLU A 133 22.20 2.59 3.38
C GLU A 133 21.09 3.50 3.93
N ASN A 134 20.04 2.90 4.51
CA ASN A 134 18.91 3.62 5.10
C ASN A 134 18.77 3.37 6.61
N LYS A 135 19.90 3.12 7.29
CA LYS A 135 19.94 2.80 8.72
C LYS A 135 19.27 3.84 9.62
N ARG A 136 18.71 3.38 10.72
CA ARG A 136 18.16 4.26 11.78
C ARG A 136 19.26 5.11 12.41
N LYS A 137 18.86 6.26 12.99
CA LYS A 137 19.77 7.06 13.82
C LYS A 137 20.29 6.22 14.99
N GLN A 138 21.57 6.40 15.34
CA GLN A 138 22.18 5.70 16.47
C GLN A 138 21.58 6.23 17.77
N VAL A 139 21.13 5.31 18.64
CA VAL A 139 20.63 5.60 19.98
C VAL A 139 21.27 4.58 20.93
N GLY A 140 22.33 4.98 21.63
CA GLY A 140 23.09 4.08 22.49
C GLY A 140 23.60 2.86 21.74
N ASP A 141 23.33 1.67 22.28
CA ASP A 141 23.72 0.35 21.73
C ASP A 141 22.62 -0.33 20.91
N LEU A 142 21.55 0.40 20.56
CA LEU A 142 20.40 -0.17 19.83
C LEU A 142 20.74 -0.49 18.38
N ALA A 143 20.11 -1.54 17.85
CA ALA A 143 20.23 -1.97 16.47
C ALA A 143 19.76 -0.88 15.49
N GLN A 144 20.57 -0.58 14.48
CA GLN A 144 20.25 0.37 13.44
C GLN A 144 19.61 -0.27 12.21
N THR A 145 19.90 -1.55 11.97
CA THR A 145 19.45 -2.29 10.79
C THR A 145 18.59 -3.49 11.19
N THR A 146 17.82 -4.01 10.23
CA THR A 146 17.01 -5.23 10.45
C THR A 146 17.91 -6.44 10.75
N HIS A 147 19.07 -6.54 10.06
CA HIS A 147 20.04 -7.60 10.32
C HIS A 147 20.60 -7.56 11.77
N GLN A 148 20.96 -6.38 12.26
CA GLN A 148 21.40 -6.24 13.66
C GLN A 148 20.31 -6.60 14.67
N GLN A 149 19.04 -6.37 14.33
CA GLN A 149 17.90 -6.60 15.20
C GLN A 149 17.46 -8.07 15.24
N TYR A 150 17.44 -8.76 14.08
CA TYR A 150 16.86 -10.09 13.91
C TYR A 150 17.88 -11.17 13.51
N GLY A 151 19.11 -10.82 13.18
CA GLY A 151 20.13 -11.76 12.71
C GLY A 151 20.18 -11.90 11.18
N GLU A 152 20.74 -12.99 10.70
CA GLU A 152 20.93 -13.27 9.29
C GLU A 152 19.60 -13.41 8.54
N ARG A 153 19.60 -12.98 7.28
CA ARG A 153 18.47 -13.13 6.37
C ARG A 153 18.35 -14.60 5.95
N LEU A 154 17.22 -15.23 6.30
CA LEU A 154 16.95 -16.64 6.03
C LEU A 154 16.34 -16.87 4.65
N HIS A 155 15.59 -15.89 4.13
CA HIS A 155 14.91 -15.95 2.84
C HIS A 155 14.75 -14.56 2.28
N GLU A 156 14.78 -14.44 0.96
CA GLU A 156 14.53 -13.22 0.21
C GLU A 156 13.63 -13.53 -0.98
N TYR A 157 12.69 -12.63 -1.23
CA TYR A 157 11.83 -12.62 -2.41
C TYR A 157 11.52 -11.16 -2.74
N THR A 158 12.21 -10.64 -3.74
CA THR A 158 12.19 -9.22 -4.10
C THR A 158 11.03 -8.87 -5.01
N VAL A 159 10.77 -7.57 -5.19
CA VAL A 159 9.76 -7.08 -6.16
C VAL A 159 10.12 -7.55 -7.58
N LYS A 160 11.40 -7.59 -7.94
CA LYS A 160 11.89 -8.09 -9.23
C LYS A 160 11.48 -9.55 -9.46
N GLU A 161 11.75 -10.41 -8.48
CA GLU A 161 11.38 -11.84 -8.55
C GLU A 161 9.86 -12.01 -8.64
N ALA A 162 9.11 -11.22 -7.85
CA ALA A 162 7.65 -11.26 -7.88
C ALA A 162 7.05 -10.81 -9.23
N ILE A 163 7.68 -9.86 -9.92
CA ILE A 163 7.29 -9.45 -11.28
C ILE A 163 7.63 -10.56 -12.28
N HIS A 164 8.84 -11.11 -12.20
CA HIS A 164 9.27 -12.21 -13.08
C HIS A 164 8.33 -13.43 -12.97
N ASP A 165 7.93 -13.78 -11.75
CA ASP A 165 7.00 -14.89 -11.49
C ASP A 165 5.53 -14.55 -11.83
N GLY A 166 5.25 -13.32 -12.27
CA GLY A 166 3.90 -12.86 -12.55
C GLY A 166 3.01 -12.76 -11.31
N ALA A 167 3.59 -12.65 -10.12
CA ALA A 167 2.85 -12.48 -8.86
C ALA A 167 2.36 -11.05 -8.62
N VAL A 168 3.07 -10.06 -9.18
CA VAL A 168 2.73 -8.64 -9.14
C VAL A 168 3.10 -7.96 -10.45
N LEU A 169 2.59 -6.74 -10.66
CA LEU A 169 2.91 -5.91 -11.81
C LEU A 169 4.13 -5.01 -11.54
N GLY A 170 4.79 -4.55 -12.60
CA GLY A 170 5.77 -3.47 -12.54
C GLY A 170 5.13 -2.10 -12.28
N PHE A 171 5.96 -1.06 -12.18
CA PHE A 171 5.51 0.31 -11.94
C PHE A 171 5.78 1.21 -13.15
N LYS A 172 4.86 2.14 -13.38
CA LYS A 172 5.05 3.27 -14.29
C LYS A 172 5.02 4.56 -13.47
N VAL A 173 6.13 5.29 -13.44
CA VAL A 173 6.25 6.51 -12.64
C VAL A 173 6.26 7.73 -13.57
N ASP A 174 5.38 8.69 -13.28
CA ASP A 174 5.23 9.95 -14.02
C ASP A 174 5.54 11.12 -13.07
N TYR A 175 6.61 11.86 -13.38
CA TYR A 175 7.09 12.99 -12.58
C TYR A 175 6.58 14.28 -13.19
N ARG A 176 5.58 14.91 -12.59
CA ARG A 176 4.95 16.14 -13.07
C ARG A 176 5.43 17.35 -12.30
N ASN A 177 5.69 18.42 -13.02
CA ASN A 177 5.89 19.73 -12.44
C ASN A 177 4.61 20.54 -12.60
N THR A 178 4.05 21.04 -11.50
CA THR A 178 2.85 21.89 -11.47
C THR A 178 3.20 23.37 -11.26
N ILE A 179 4.45 23.65 -10.88
CA ILE A 179 4.94 25.00 -10.64
C ILE A 179 5.91 25.37 -11.77
N ILE A 180 5.49 26.30 -12.62
CA ILE A 180 6.35 26.85 -13.66
C ILE A 180 7.15 27.99 -13.04
N SER A 181 8.44 27.77 -12.87
CA SER A 181 9.38 28.74 -12.26
C SER A 181 10.76 28.59 -12.89
N ASP A 182 11.48 29.69 -13.01
CA ASP A 182 12.91 29.72 -13.39
C ASP A 182 13.83 29.39 -12.19
N MET A 183 13.28 29.22 -11.00
CA MET A 183 14.02 28.84 -9.78
C MET A 183 14.42 27.39 -9.84
N LEU A 184 15.55 27.05 -9.21
CA LEU A 184 15.93 25.66 -8.98
C LEU A 184 14.86 24.99 -8.09
N GLU A 185 14.62 23.72 -8.32
CA GLU A 185 13.59 22.94 -7.61
C GLU A 185 13.74 22.99 -6.08
N GLU A 186 14.98 23.04 -5.61
CA GLU A 186 15.31 23.13 -4.19
C GLU A 186 14.96 24.50 -3.56
N GLU A 187 14.92 25.54 -4.37
CA GLU A 187 14.62 26.93 -3.94
C GLU A 187 13.12 27.19 -3.86
N ILE A 188 12.28 26.35 -4.45
CA ILE A 188 10.82 26.48 -4.40
C ILE A 188 10.36 26.24 -2.96
N PRO A 189 9.72 27.24 -2.30
CA PRO A 189 9.28 27.10 -0.92
C PRO A 189 8.14 26.06 -0.84
N ASP A 190 8.06 25.33 0.27
CA ASP A 190 7.02 24.33 0.50
C ASP A 190 5.60 24.91 0.45
N SER A 191 5.43 26.18 0.83
CA SER A 191 4.16 26.87 0.76
C SER A 191 3.61 27.03 -0.64
N ALA A 192 4.48 27.02 -1.67
CA ALA A 192 4.03 27.06 -3.07
C ALA A 192 3.23 25.78 -3.46
N TYR A 193 3.53 24.65 -2.84
CA TYR A 193 2.79 23.41 -3.00
C TYR A 193 1.53 23.30 -2.12
N GLU A 194 1.25 24.32 -1.31
CA GLU A 194 0.00 24.46 -0.55
C GLU A 194 -0.96 25.48 -1.18
N ASP A 195 -0.50 26.14 -2.24
CA ASP A 195 -1.30 27.14 -2.94
C ASP A 195 -2.50 26.51 -3.67
N LYS A 196 -3.60 27.24 -3.70
CA LYS A 196 -4.84 26.80 -4.36
C LYS A 196 -4.62 26.46 -5.84
N GLU A 197 -3.81 27.25 -6.54
CA GLU A 197 -3.55 27.04 -7.98
C GLU A 197 -2.79 25.73 -8.22
N HIS A 198 -1.77 25.44 -7.39
CA HIS A 198 -1.09 24.15 -7.43
C HIS A 198 -2.09 22.99 -7.21
N MET A 199 -2.94 23.07 -6.19
CA MET A 199 -3.95 22.05 -5.91
C MET A 199 -4.94 21.88 -7.06
N LEU A 200 -5.33 22.96 -7.73
CA LEU A 200 -6.19 22.90 -8.92
C LEU A 200 -5.50 22.19 -10.09
N GLU A 201 -4.20 22.43 -10.35
CA GLU A 201 -3.45 21.69 -11.38
C GLU A 201 -3.34 20.20 -11.06
N VAL A 202 -3.11 19.83 -9.79
CA VAL A 202 -3.12 18.44 -9.35
C VAL A 202 -4.49 17.80 -9.60
N LEU A 203 -5.57 18.47 -9.21
CA LEU A 203 -6.93 17.96 -9.43
C LEU A 203 -7.30 17.89 -10.92
N ASP A 204 -6.88 18.85 -11.74
CA ASP A 204 -7.06 18.75 -13.20
C ASP A 204 -6.32 17.54 -13.78
N ALA A 205 -5.11 17.29 -13.31
CA ALA A 205 -4.35 16.11 -13.71
C ALA A 205 -5.06 14.80 -13.33
N ILE A 206 -5.64 14.71 -12.12
CA ILE A 206 -6.40 13.55 -11.67
C ILE A 206 -7.68 13.39 -12.49
N LEU A 207 -8.49 14.46 -12.59
CA LEU A 207 -9.82 14.40 -13.16
C LEU A 207 -9.82 14.27 -14.70
N ASN A 208 -8.85 14.90 -15.37
CA ASN A 208 -8.91 15.06 -16.82
C ASN A 208 -7.75 14.42 -17.59
N LYS A 209 -6.57 14.28 -16.98
CA LYS A 209 -5.34 13.81 -17.65
C LYS A 209 -4.94 12.36 -17.28
N SER A 210 -5.68 11.70 -16.37
CA SER A 210 -5.38 10.34 -15.90
C SER A 210 -6.43 9.31 -16.31
N GLN A 211 -7.16 9.56 -17.39
CA GLN A 211 -8.27 8.72 -17.87
C GLN A 211 -7.85 7.29 -18.18
N GLN A 212 -6.68 7.12 -18.80
CA GLN A 212 -6.16 5.80 -19.19
C GLN A 212 -5.72 4.99 -17.96
N GLN A 213 -5.02 5.62 -17.01
CA GLN A 213 -4.57 5.00 -15.77
C GLN A 213 -5.74 4.53 -14.91
N LEU A 214 -6.85 5.28 -14.95
CA LEU A 214 -8.09 4.97 -14.25
C LEU A 214 -9.08 4.13 -15.08
N ASN A 215 -8.69 3.70 -16.28
CA ASN A 215 -9.52 2.91 -17.20
C ASN A 215 -10.91 3.53 -17.49
N ILE A 216 -11.05 4.85 -17.36
CA ILE A 216 -12.33 5.58 -17.59
C ILE A 216 -12.93 5.30 -18.96
N PRO A 217 -12.15 5.24 -20.08
CA PRO A 217 -12.70 4.98 -21.42
C PRO A 217 -13.46 3.68 -21.58
N LYS A 218 -13.31 2.73 -20.65
CA LYS A 218 -14.06 1.45 -20.67
C LYS A 218 -15.46 1.56 -20.08
N GLY A 219 -15.79 2.73 -19.51
CA GLY A 219 -17.14 3.07 -19.07
C GLY A 219 -17.50 2.57 -17.68
N VAL A 220 -18.78 2.68 -17.38
CA VAL A 220 -19.39 2.42 -16.08
C VAL A 220 -19.03 1.03 -15.55
N GLY A 221 -18.60 0.98 -14.30
CA GLY A 221 -18.28 -0.27 -13.58
C GLY A 221 -16.92 -0.89 -13.91
N LYS A 222 -16.18 -0.36 -14.91
CA LYS A 222 -14.88 -0.87 -15.34
C LYS A 222 -13.71 0.08 -15.04
N SER A 223 -13.98 1.22 -14.40
CA SER A 223 -12.95 2.15 -13.95
C SER A 223 -12.16 1.55 -12.79
N TYR A 224 -10.89 1.92 -12.70
CA TYR A 224 -10.05 1.62 -11.54
C TYR A 224 -10.18 2.75 -10.51
N ASP A 225 -9.70 2.50 -9.30
CA ASP A 225 -9.64 3.50 -8.25
C ASP A 225 -8.22 4.02 -8.01
N ALA A 226 -8.15 5.11 -7.26
CA ALA A 226 -6.92 5.82 -6.96
C ALA A 226 -6.85 6.29 -5.51
N ILE A 227 -5.62 6.53 -5.06
CA ILE A 227 -5.32 7.21 -3.81
C ILE A 227 -4.56 8.51 -4.15
N LEU A 228 -4.95 9.62 -3.52
CA LEU A 228 -4.15 10.85 -3.45
C LEU A 228 -3.55 10.92 -2.04
N THR A 229 -2.22 10.88 -1.94
CA THR A 229 -1.53 11.10 -0.67
C THR A 229 -0.92 12.49 -0.61
N VAL A 230 -1.10 13.14 0.54
CA VAL A 230 -0.64 14.50 0.82
C VAL A 230 0.13 14.54 2.13
N LYS A 231 0.78 15.67 2.44
CA LYS A 231 1.71 15.77 3.59
C LYS A 231 1.03 15.88 4.95
N SER A 232 -0.21 16.40 4.99
CA SER A 232 -0.87 16.77 6.27
C SER A 232 -2.40 16.68 6.19
N ILE A 233 -3.05 16.58 7.36
CA ILE A 233 -4.51 16.59 7.47
C ILE A 233 -5.10 17.90 6.92
N PRO A 234 -4.60 19.10 7.26
CA PRO A 234 -5.11 20.34 6.66
C PRO A 234 -5.06 20.37 5.13
N GLN A 235 -3.96 19.89 4.53
CA GLN A 235 -3.87 19.81 3.06
C GLN A 235 -4.87 18.81 2.50
N ALA A 236 -5.08 17.65 3.14
CA ALA A 236 -6.07 16.68 2.73
C ALA A 236 -7.50 17.26 2.78
N GLN A 237 -7.82 18.01 3.82
CA GLN A 237 -9.10 18.71 3.96
C GLN A 237 -9.29 19.80 2.89
N ALA A 238 -8.21 20.54 2.57
CA ALA A 238 -8.22 21.54 1.50
C ALA A 238 -8.53 20.90 0.14
N TYR A 239 -7.89 19.79 -0.18
CA TYR A 239 -8.19 19.03 -1.40
C TYR A 239 -9.64 18.52 -1.45
N TYR A 240 -10.15 18.00 -0.34
CA TYR A 240 -11.53 17.53 -0.26
C TYR A 240 -12.53 18.66 -0.53
N ASN A 241 -12.35 19.80 0.13
CA ASN A 241 -13.21 20.97 -0.04
C ASN A 241 -13.10 21.55 -1.46
N LEU A 242 -11.91 21.56 -2.03
CA LEU A 242 -11.68 22.02 -3.40
C LEU A 242 -12.34 21.10 -4.44
N LEU A 243 -12.29 19.78 -4.24
CA LEU A 243 -13.04 18.82 -5.07
C LEU A 243 -14.56 19.08 -5.00
N LYS A 244 -15.12 19.30 -3.79
CA LYS A 244 -16.54 19.68 -3.65
C LYS A 244 -16.86 20.97 -4.41
N SER A 245 -16.00 21.98 -4.33
CA SER A 245 -16.14 23.23 -5.06
C SER A 245 -16.11 23.04 -6.58
N ILE A 246 -15.21 22.17 -7.09
CA ILE A 246 -15.15 21.78 -8.50
C ILE A 246 -16.44 21.08 -8.95
N MET A 247 -16.94 20.13 -8.15
CA MET A 247 -18.16 19.40 -8.47
C MET A 247 -19.41 20.31 -8.44
N ALA A 248 -19.41 21.33 -7.59
CA ALA A 248 -20.43 22.38 -7.57
C ALA A 248 -20.31 23.39 -8.74
N GLY A 249 -19.23 23.32 -9.55
CA GLY A 249 -19.00 24.21 -10.70
C GLY A 249 -18.42 25.57 -10.35
N ASN A 250 -17.95 25.77 -9.12
CA ASN A 250 -17.46 27.05 -8.59
C ASN A 250 -15.98 27.33 -8.90
N GLU A 251 -15.27 26.38 -9.54
CA GLU A 251 -13.86 26.52 -9.84
C GLU A 251 -13.59 26.54 -11.35
N ARG A 252 -12.38 27.03 -11.74
CA ARG A 252 -11.95 27.03 -13.14
C ARG A 252 -11.78 25.62 -13.71
N VAL A 253 -11.34 24.67 -12.90
CA VAL A 253 -11.23 23.25 -13.25
C VAL A 253 -12.62 22.63 -13.21
N LYS A 254 -12.94 21.86 -14.24
CA LYS A 254 -14.20 21.10 -14.34
C LYS A 254 -13.89 19.71 -14.88
N VAL A 255 -14.71 18.74 -14.53
CA VAL A 255 -14.64 17.41 -15.17
C VAL A 255 -15.03 17.56 -16.64
N SER A 256 -14.15 17.14 -17.55
CA SER A 256 -14.34 17.32 -18.98
C SER A 256 -15.51 16.48 -19.50
N GLU A 257 -16.17 16.98 -20.56
CA GLU A 257 -17.27 16.27 -21.22
C GLU A 257 -16.82 14.90 -21.79
N ARG A 258 -15.55 14.74 -22.09
CA ARG A 258 -14.97 13.46 -22.50
C ARG A 258 -15.04 12.44 -21.38
N VAL A 259 -14.68 12.83 -20.15
CA VAL A 259 -14.77 11.97 -18.94
C VAL A 259 -16.22 11.65 -18.65
N LYS A 260 -17.09 12.66 -18.59
CA LYS A 260 -18.52 12.50 -18.27
C LYS A 260 -19.26 11.59 -19.24
N ARG A 261 -18.88 11.56 -20.52
CA ARG A 261 -19.46 10.63 -21.50
C ARG A 261 -19.23 9.16 -21.13
N HIS A 262 -18.08 8.83 -20.56
CA HIS A 262 -17.74 7.47 -20.19
C HIS A 262 -18.16 7.13 -18.76
N LEU A 263 -18.09 8.10 -17.85
CA LEU A 263 -18.37 7.94 -16.43
C LEU A 263 -19.06 9.22 -15.89
N PRO A 264 -20.40 9.32 -16.01
CA PRO A 264 -21.13 10.57 -15.74
C PRO A 264 -21.05 11.08 -14.31
N ASP A 265 -20.89 10.16 -13.35
CA ASP A 265 -20.84 10.41 -11.90
C ASP A 265 -19.40 10.44 -11.34
N PHE A 266 -18.39 10.57 -12.20
CA PHE A 266 -16.99 10.67 -11.78
C PHE A 266 -16.64 12.09 -11.33
N PRO A 267 -15.86 12.25 -10.24
CA PRO A 267 -15.41 11.20 -9.32
C PRO A 267 -16.33 11.01 -8.11
N LYS A 268 -16.50 9.79 -7.66
CA LYS A 268 -16.95 9.51 -6.30
C LYS A 268 -15.74 9.48 -5.38
N PHE A 269 -15.68 10.34 -4.38
CA PHE A 269 -14.49 10.55 -3.57
C PHE A 269 -14.78 10.69 -2.08
N THR A 270 -13.78 10.41 -1.28
CA THR A 270 -13.80 10.66 0.17
C THR A 270 -12.39 10.94 0.70
N ILE A 271 -12.31 11.26 1.96
CA ILE A 271 -11.05 11.47 2.69
C ILE A 271 -11.02 10.57 3.93
N THR A 272 -9.85 10.07 4.28
CA THR A 272 -9.67 9.33 5.52
C THR A 272 -8.30 9.62 6.14
N TYR A 273 -8.28 9.90 7.45
CA TYR A 273 -7.09 10.14 8.24
C TYR A 273 -7.28 9.63 9.68
N SER A 274 -6.17 9.47 10.40
CA SER A 274 -6.21 9.09 11.82
C SER A 274 -6.46 10.34 12.67
N ILE A 275 -7.42 10.27 13.57
CA ILE A 275 -7.72 11.33 14.54
C ILE A 275 -7.19 10.86 15.90
N SER A 276 -6.29 11.65 16.54
CA SER A 276 -5.89 11.42 17.94
C SER A 276 -6.89 12.12 18.86
N GLU A 277 -7.33 11.46 19.95
CA GLU A 277 -8.37 11.95 20.83
C GLU A 277 -7.92 13.10 21.77
N ASN A 278 -6.61 13.43 21.82
CA ASN A 278 -6.01 14.20 22.93
C ASN A 278 -5.40 15.57 22.57
N GLU A 279 -5.66 16.13 21.41
CA GLU A 279 -5.08 17.44 21.02
C GLU A 279 -6.18 18.45 20.68
N GLU A 280 -6.01 19.72 21.03
CA GLU A 280 -6.97 20.81 20.73
C GLU A 280 -7.24 20.97 19.22
N GLU A 281 -6.25 20.73 18.37
CA GLU A 281 -6.40 20.66 16.90
C GLU A 281 -7.35 19.54 16.44
N SER A 282 -7.53 18.50 17.26
CA SER A 282 -8.37 17.37 16.92
C SER A 282 -9.86 17.72 16.83
N ILE A 283 -10.34 18.79 17.47
CA ILE A 283 -11.76 19.22 17.43
C ILE A 283 -12.11 19.65 16.00
N GLY A 284 -11.29 20.50 15.37
CA GLY A 284 -11.51 20.93 13.98
C GLY A 284 -11.47 19.75 12.99
N TYR A 285 -10.57 18.79 13.22
CA TYR A 285 -10.49 17.58 12.39
C TYR A 285 -11.69 16.65 12.58
N GLN A 286 -12.23 16.57 13.79
CA GLN A 286 -13.45 15.80 14.09
C GLN A 286 -14.68 16.42 13.41
N ASP A 287 -14.83 17.75 13.45
CA ASP A 287 -15.97 18.42 12.82
C ASP A 287 -15.95 18.29 11.30
N HIS A 288 -14.76 18.42 10.68
CA HIS A 288 -14.62 18.16 9.26
C HIS A 288 -14.94 16.69 8.91
N MET A 289 -14.47 15.73 9.73
CA MET A 289 -14.77 14.31 9.51
C MET A 289 -16.27 13.99 9.64
N LYS A 290 -17.01 14.67 10.53
CA LYS A 290 -18.48 14.54 10.60
C LYS A 290 -19.13 14.94 9.28
N GLN A 291 -18.70 16.08 8.71
CA GLN A 291 -19.21 16.55 7.42
C GLN A 291 -18.86 15.57 6.28
N VAL A 292 -17.65 15.03 6.27
CA VAL A 292 -17.23 14.00 5.31
C VAL A 292 -18.11 12.76 5.42
N MET A 293 -18.40 12.31 6.64
CA MET A 293 -19.29 11.16 6.86
C MET A 293 -20.72 11.43 6.43
N GLU A 294 -21.24 12.65 6.62
CA GLU A 294 -22.57 13.04 6.13
C GLU A 294 -22.63 13.01 4.60
N ASP A 295 -21.65 13.57 3.91
CA ASP A 295 -21.53 13.52 2.46
C ASP A 295 -21.45 12.06 1.96
N TYR A 296 -20.63 11.24 2.62
CA TYR A 296 -20.45 9.82 2.30
C TYR A 296 -21.75 9.01 2.53
N ASN A 297 -22.44 9.27 3.65
CA ASN A 297 -23.72 8.64 3.95
C ASN A 297 -24.78 8.96 2.89
N GLN A 298 -24.79 10.20 2.41
CA GLN A 298 -25.69 10.62 1.33
C GLN A 298 -25.35 9.93 0.01
N GLU A 299 -24.08 9.82 -0.35
CA GLU A 299 -23.63 9.20 -1.60
C GLU A 299 -23.91 7.69 -1.64
N PHE A 300 -23.69 6.99 -0.53
CA PHE A 300 -23.73 5.53 -0.47
C PHE A 300 -24.90 4.94 0.33
N GLY A 301 -25.82 5.76 0.82
CA GLY A 301 -26.96 5.29 1.63
C GLY A 301 -26.57 4.65 2.95
N THR A 302 -25.45 5.09 3.55
CA THR A 302 -24.94 4.60 4.84
C THR A 302 -25.34 5.52 6.00
N HIS A 303 -24.98 5.17 7.24
CA HIS A 303 -25.38 5.93 8.45
C HIS A 303 -24.23 6.08 9.46
N PHE A 304 -23.00 6.20 9.00
CA PHE A 304 -21.84 6.34 9.86
C PHE A 304 -21.86 7.64 10.65
N ARG A 305 -21.37 7.59 11.89
CA ARG A 305 -21.16 8.72 12.77
C ARG A 305 -19.71 8.71 13.27
N LEU A 306 -19.24 9.81 13.83
CA LEU A 306 -17.86 9.92 14.32
C LEU A 306 -17.50 8.82 15.35
N ALA A 307 -18.47 8.41 16.18
CA ALA A 307 -18.29 7.29 17.11
C ALA A 307 -18.03 5.94 16.40
N ASP A 308 -18.41 5.80 15.14
CA ASP A 308 -18.18 4.63 14.30
C ASP A 308 -17.14 4.88 13.21
N LEU A 309 -16.10 5.66 13.51
CA LEU A 309 -14.99 5.94 12.58
C LEU A 309 -14.32 4.66 12.06
N ARG A 310 -14.28 3.61 12.88
CA ARG A 310 -13.75 2.31 12.48
C ARG A 310 -14.63 1.64 11.41
N GLY A 311 -15.95 1.64 11.59
CA GLY A 311 -16.90 1.11 10.61
C GLY A 311 -16.82 1.87 9.28
N PHE A 312 -16.78 3.20 9.32
CA PHE A 312 -16.59 4.06 8.16
C PHE A 312 -15.29 3.70 7.41
N ASN A 313 -14.18 3.62 8.11
CA ASN A 313 -12.89 3.28 7.52
C ASN A 313 -12.88 1.88 6.88
N THR A 314 -13.59 0.93 7.49
CA THR A 314 -13.74 -0.43 6.96
C THR A 314 -14.57 -0.43 5.68
N ASP A 315 -15.66 0.35 5.62
CA ASP A 315 -16.49 0.45 4.42
C ASP A 315 -15.73 1.12 3.26
N VAL A 316 -14.98 2.20 3.53
CA VAL A 316 -14.08 2.83 2.55
C VAL A 316 -13.08 1.82 1.98
N ASN A 317 -12.44 1.04 2.85
CA ASN A 317 -11.48 0.00 2.44
C ASN A 317 -12.14 -1.07 1.55
N ASN A 318 -13.34 -1.51 1.92
CA ASN A 318 -14.08 -2.54 1.17
C ASN A 318 -14.50 -2.04 -0.22
N ARG A 319 -14.94 -0.78 -0.33
CA ARG A 319 -15.30 -0.15 -1.62
C ARG A 319 -14.09 -0.02 -2.55
N LEU A 320 -12.94 0.38 -2.02
CA LEU A 320 -11.69 0.41 -2.77
C LEU A 320 -11.19 -0.98 -3.16
N ALA A 321 -11.30 -1.96 -2.26
CA ALA A 321 -10.79 -3.31 -2.53
C ALA A 321 -11.66 -4.10 -3.50
N ARG A 322 -12.96 -3.79 -3.61
CA ARG A 322 -13.96 -4.44 -4.47
C ARG A 322 -13.95 -5.97 -4.39
N LYS A 323 -13.64 -6.53 -3.21
CA LYS A 323 -13.52 -7.99 -3.01
C LYS A 323 -14.87 -8.72 -2.88
N GLN A 324 -15.97 -7.98 -2.73
CA GLN A 324 -17.33 -8.52 -2.65
C GLN A 324 -18.14 -8.08 -3.87
N ASP A 325 -19.04 -8.95 -4.34
CA ASP A 325 -19.82 -8.75 -5.57
C ASP A 325 -20.60 -7.43 -5.58
N LYS A 326 -21.13 -6.99 -4.43
CA LYS A 326 -21.86 -5.72 -4.33
C LYS A 326 -21.01 -4.51 -4.74
N TYR A 327 -19.69 -4.53 -4.51
CA TYR A 327 -18.79 -3.42 -4.86
C TYR A 327 -18.34 -3.42 -6.32
N LEU A 328 -18.79 -4.39 -7.12
CA LEU A 328 -18.61 -4.39 -8.57
C LEU A 328 -19.62 -3.47 -9.27
N TYR A 329 -20.72 -3.13 -8.61
CA TYR A 329 -21.71 -2.20 -9.15
C TYR A 329 -21.29 -0.74 -8.95
N ARG A 330 -21.51 0.08 -9.96
CA ARG A 330 -21.04 1.49 -9.98
C ARG A 330 -21.52 2.33 -8.81
N ASN A 331 -22.76 2.16 -8.35
CA ASN A 331 -23.32 2.87 -7.21
C ASN A 331 -22.56 2.62 -5.90
N GLU A 332 -21.85 1.49 -5.81
CA GLU A 332 -21.06 1.09 -4.64
C GLU A 332 -19.56 1.41 -4.78
N GLN A 333 -19.10 1.85 -5.96
CA GLN A 333 -17.69 2.09 -6.23
C GLN A 333 -17.25 3.47 -5.75
N LEU A 334 -16.03 3.52 -5.25
CA LEU A 334 -15.30 4.72 -4.90
C LEU A 334 -14.16 4.90 -5.91
N ASP A 335 -13.93 6.10 -6.43
CA ASP A 335 -12.92 6.36 -7.45
C ASP A 335 -11.63 6.93 -6.86
N LEU A 336 -11.75 7.79 -5.84
CA LEU A 336 -10.62 8.50 -5.27
C LEU A 336 -10.73 8.59 -3.74
N VAL A 337 -9.66 8.25 -3.05
CA VAL A 337 -9.53 8.50 -1.62
C VAL A 337 -8.33 9.40 -1.35
N ILE A 338 -8.54 10.46 -0.59
CA ILE A 338 -7.48 11.36 -0.13
C ILE A 338 -6.99 10.89 1.23
N VAL A 339 -5.68 10.73 1.38
CA VAL A 339 -5.06 10.24 2.62
C VAL A 339 -3.79 11.02 2.95
N VAL A 340 -3.36 10.95 4.21
CA VAL A 340 -2.00 11.38 4.59
C VAL A 340 -1.07 10.17 4.51
N ASP A 341 -1.14 9.24 5.47
CA ASP A 341 -0.32 8.02 5.48
C ASP A 341 -1.15 6.74 5.50
N ARG A 342 -2.46 6.87 5.76
CA ARG A 342 -3.36 5.73 5.81
C ARG A 342 -3.48 5.07 4.42
N LEU A 343 -3.64 3.76 4.38
CA LEU A 343 -3.71 2.93 3.16
C LEU A 343 -2.39 2.79 2.36
N LEU A 344 -1.36 3.56 2.66
CA LEU A 344 -0.06 3.41 1.99
C LEU A 344 0.68 2.14 2.41
N THR A 345 0.28 1.54 3.53
CA THR A 345 0.86 0.30 4.06
C THR A 345 -0.23 -0.65 4.51
N GLY A 346 -0.02 -1.96 4.37
CA GLY A 346 -0.95 -3.00 4.86
C GLY A 346 -2.29 -3.12 4.12
N PHE A 347 -2.58 -2.27 3.14
CA PHE A 347 -3.84 -2.28 2.39
C PHE A 347 -3.71 -3.08 1.08
N ASP A 348 -4.67 -3.94 0.80
CA ASP A 348 -4.71 -4.79 -0.39
C ASP A 348 -5.99 -4.57 -1.19
N ALA A 349 -5.85 -3.87 -2.32
CA ALA A 349 -6.92 -3.55 -3.26
C ALA A 349 -6.45 -3.80 -4.69
N PRO A 350 -6.79 -4.95 -5.30
CA PRO A 350 -6.34 -5.28 -6.65
C PRO A 350 -6.74 -4.26 -7.72
N CYS A 351 -7.93 -3.64 -7.60
CA CYS A 351 -8.40 -2.63 -8.56
C CYS A 351 -7.78 -1.24 -8.36
N LEU A 352 -7.03 -1.01 -7.28
CA LEU A 352 -6.27 0.24 -7.10
C LEU A 352 -5.15 0.31 -8.14
N SER A 353 -5.29 1.19 -9.12
CA SER A 353 -4.34 1.31 -10.24
C SER A 353 -3.35 2.45 -10.05
N THR A 354 -3.75 3.53 -9.38
CA THR A 354 -2.99 4.77 -9.42
C THR A 354 -2.80 5.36 -8.02
N LEU A 355 -1.55 5.71 -7.73
CA LEU A 355 -1.17 6.49 -6.56
C LEU A 355 -0.72 7.88 -7.02
N PHE A 356 -1.47 8.89 -6.65
CA PHE A 356 -1.12 10.29 -6.82
C PHE A 356 -0.40 10.78 -5.57
N ILE A 357 0.76 11.42 -5.73
CA ILE A 357 1.61 11.85 -4.62
C ILE A 357 1.82 13.37 -4.71
N ASP A 358 1.19 14.10 -3.80
CA ASP A 358 1.39 15.53 -3.63
C ASP A 358 2.03 15.83 -2.27
N ARG A 359 3.27 15.40 -2.13
CA ARG A 359 4.13 15.60 -0.96
C ARG A 359 5.59 15.41 -1.34
N LYS A 360 6.52 15.81 -0.46
CA LYS A 360 7.95 15.53 -0.63
C LYS A 360 8.23 14.02 -0.70
N PRO A 361 9.36 13.62 -1.31
CA PRO A 361 9.78 12.23 -1.33
C PRO A 361 9.79 11.60 0.06
N MET A 362 9.23 10.42 0.17
CA MET A 362 9.20 9.61 1.38
C MET A 362 10.51 8.84 1.55
N ARG A 363 10.73 8.26 2.73
CA ARG A 363 11.88 7.34 2.94
C ARG A 363 11.77 6.15 1.99
N PRO A 364 12.90 5.54 1.56
CA PRO A 364 12.89 4.46 0.58
C PRO A 364 11.92 3.31 0.90
N GLN A 365 11.88 2.87 2.16
CA GLN A 365 10.96 1.81 2.59
C GLN A 365 9.48 2.20 2.49
N ASP A 366 9.15 3.43 2.85
CA ASP A 366 7.77 3.94 2.81
C ASP A 366 7.32 4.13 1.35
N LEU A 367 8.25 4.55 0.48
CA LEU A 367 8.02 4.75 -0.95
C LEU A 367 7.65 3.42 -1.64
N ILE A 368 8.48 2.39 -1.46
CA ILE A 368 8.22 1.06 -2.05
C ILE A 368 6.94 0.44 -1.52
N GLN A 369 6.64 0.61 -0.24
CA GLN A 369 5.38 0.12 0.33
C GLN A 369 4.16 0.83 -0.26
N ALA A 370 4.23 2.14 -0.45
CA ALA A 370 3.16 2.92 -1.08
C ALA A 370 2.97 2.51 -2.54
N PHE A 371 4.05 2.35 -3.32
CA PHE A 371 4.01 1.89 -4.70
C PHE A 371 3.36 0.52 -4.80
N SER A 372 3.73 -0.40 -3.92
CA SER A 372 3.21 -1.78 -3.89
C SER A 372 1.71 -1.87 -3.59
N ARG A 373 1.03 -0.76 -3.32
CA ARG A 373 -0.45 -0.73 -3.28
C ARG A 373 -1.07 -0.81 -4.66
N THR A 374 -0.39 -0.29 -5.69
CA THR A 374 -0.93 -0.19 -7.06
C THR A 374 -0.59 -1.39 -7.96
N ASN A 375 0.36 -2.23 -7.60
CA ASN A 375 0.91 -3.26 -8.48
C ASN A 375 0.24 -4.65 -8.35
N ARG A 376 -0.91 -4.73 -7.70
CA ARG A 376 -1.68 -5.99 -7.65
C ARG A 376 -2.31 -6.30 -8.99
N ILE A 377 -2.30 -7.56 -9.37
CA ILE A 377 -2.99 -8.05 -10.56
C ILE A 377 -4.50 -7.96 -10.32
N PHE A 378 -5.22 -7.39 -11.27
CA PHE A 378 -6.69 -7.28 -11.20
C PHE A 378 -7.36 -7.87 -12.43
N ASP A 379 -6.99 -7.41 -13.61
CA ASP A 379 -7.46 -7.90 -14.90
C ASP A 379 -6.34 -7.85 -15.95
N ASP A 380 -6.62 -8.31 -17.17
CA ASP A 380 -5.70 -8.37 -18.31
C ASP A 380 -5.30 -6.98 -18.87
N LYS A 381 -5.98 -5.92 -18.45
CA LYS A 381 -5.77 -4.55 -18.93
C LYS A 381 -4.95 -3.69 -17.98
N LYS A 382 -4.94 -4.05 -16.70
CA LYS A 382 -4.08 -3.44 -15.70
C LYS A 382 -2.67 -4.02 -15.83
N ARG A 383 -1.81 -3.37 -16.61
CA ARG A 383 -0.46 -3.86 -16.91
C ARG A 383 0.59 -3.36 -15.92
N PHE A 384 0.37 -2.21 -15.29
CA PHE A 384 1.31 -1.56 -14.35
C PHE A 384 0.57 -0.96 -13.17
N GLY A 385 1.27 -0.77 -12.04
CA GLY A 385 0.91 0.18 -11.02
C GLY A 385 1.37 1.57 -11.45
N HIS A 386 0.46 2.55 -11.48
CA HIS A 386 0.76 3.92 -11.89
C HIS A 386 1.06 4.80 -10.67
N ILE A 387 2.18 5.51 -10.73
CA ILE A 387 2.60 6.47 -9.71
C ILE A 387 2.75 7.82 -10.39
N ILE A 388 2.07 8.83 -9.88
CA ILE A 388 2.14 10.19 -10.44
C ILE A 388 2.49 11.16 -9.31
N THR A 389 3.62 11.84 -9.44
CA THR A 389 4.11 12.81 -8.44
C THR A 389 3.94 14.23 -8.95
N PHE A 390 3.70 15.19 -8.03
CA PHE A 390 3.40 16.58 -8.39
C PHE A 390 4.37 17.59 -7.78
N GLN A 391 5.28 17.14 -6.92
CA GLN A 391 6.26 18.01 -6.27
C GLN A 391 7.67 17.54 -6.61
N ARG A 392 8.58 18.47 -6.87
CA ARG A 392 10.02 18.25 -6.94
C ARG A 392 10.38 17.02 -7.80
N PRO A 393 10.10 17.04 -9.14
CA PRO A 393 10.24 15.89 -10.02
C PRO A 393 11.65 15.27 -10.01
N GLN A 394 12.72 16.09 -9.95
CA GLN A 394 14.09 15.60 -9.93
C GLN A 394 14.41 14.88 -8.60
N ALA A 395 14.10 15.52 -7.47
CA ALA A 395 14.29 14.91 -6.15
C ALA A 395 13.46 13.64 -5.98
N PHE A 396 12.25 13.61 -6.55
CA PHE A 396 11.43 12.41 -6.55
C PHE A 396 12.02 11.29 -7.38
N LYS A 397 12.54 11.60 -8.57
CA LYS A 397 13.22 10.62 -9.43
C LYS A 397 14.41 9.99 -8.71
N GLU A 398 15.27 10.79 -8.11
CA GLU A 398 16.41 10.31 -7.33
C GLU A 398 15.99 9.43 -6.14
N ALA A 399 14.91 9.81 -5.45
CA ALA A 399 14.38 9.02 -4.34
C ALA A 399 13.82 7.66 -4.81
N VAL A 400 13.15 7.61 -5.96
CA VAL A 400 12.64 6.38 -6.57
C VAL A 400 13.78 5.48 -7.01
N ASP A 401 14.77 6.02 -7.75
CA ASP A 401 15.92 5.27 -8.23
C ASP A 401 16.69 4.66 -7.05
N ASN A 402 16.92 5.43 -5.98
CA ASN A 402 17.56 4.95 -4.76
C ASN A 402 16.74 3.87 -4.05
N ALA A 403 15.42 4.02 -3.97
CA ALA A 403 14.54 3.04 -3.34
C ALA A 403 14.49 1.73 -4.13
N LEU A 404 14.38 1.80 -5.45
CA LEU A 404 14.39 0.62 -6.32
C LEU A 404 15.72 -0.10 -6.27
N LYS A 405 16.84 0.63 -6.36
CA LYS A 405 18.18 0.04 -6.22
C LYS A 405 18.34 -0.73 -4.91
N LEU A 406 17.79 -0.21 -3.82
CA LEU A 406 17.87 -0.82 -2.50
C LEU A 406 17.01 -2.08 -2.37
N TYR A 407 15.80 -2.09 -2.96
CA TYR A 407 14.77 -3.13 -2.74
C TYR A 407 14.54 -4.07 -3.92
N SER A 408 15.16 -3.83 -5.09
CA SER A 408 15.10 -4.74 -6.25
C SER A 408 16.39 -5.52 -6.50
N ASN A 409 17.35 -5.42 -5.58
CA ASN A 409 18.63 -6.11 -5.67
C ASN A 409 19.36 -5.85 -7.01
N GLY A 410 19.38 -4.58 -7.45
CA GLY A 410 20.02 -4.16 -8.71
C GLY A 410 19.17 -4.40 -9.96
N GLY A 411 17.86 -4.67 -9.80
CA GLY A 411 16.93 -4.89 -10.91
C GLY A 411 16.00 -3.70 -11.20
N GLU A 412 16.47 -2.45 -11.02
CA GLU A 412 15.66 -1.23 -11.18
C GLU A 412 14.97 -1.18 -12.55
N ASN A 413 15.68 -1.51 -13.62
CA ASN A 413 15.18 -1.49 -14.99
C ASN A 413 14.15 -2.59 -15.30
N GLU A 414 14.06 -3.61 -14.44
CA GLU A 414 13.09 -4.70 -14.59
C GLU A 414 11.79 -4.45 -13.77
N VAL A 415 11.85 -3.48 -12.86
CA VAL A 415 10.72 -3.12 -11.98
C VAL A 415 9.92 -1.96 -12.56
N LEU A 416 10.58 -1.04 -13.27
CA LEU A 416 9.94 0.07 -13.95
C LEU A 416 9.50 -0.34 -15.37
N ALA A 417 8.37 0.19 -15.80
CA ALA A 417 7.96 0.12 -17.20
C ALA A 417 9.02 0.79 -18.09
N PRO A 418 9.27 0.26 -19.29
CA PRO A 418 10.16 0.91 -20.24
C PRO A 418 9.82 2.37 -20.50
N SER A 419 10.80 3.20 -20.81
CA SER A 419 10.58 4.58 -21.20
C SER A 419 9.82 4.66 -22.55
N TRP A 420 9.21 5.83 -22.84
CA TRP A 420 8.54 6.01 -24.13
C TRP A 420 9.51 5.81 -25.32
N GLU A 421 10.74 6.24 -25.16
CA GLU A 421 11.78 6.10 -26.20
C GLU A 421 12.12 4.62 -26.43
N GLU A 422 12.22 3.83 -25.37
CA GLU A 422 12.43 2.38 -25.45
C GLU A 422 11.22 1.66 -26.04
N GLU A 423 10.01 1.96 -25.55
CA GLU A 423 8.76 1.40 -26.09
C GLU A 423 8.59 1.72 -27.57
N LYS A 424 8.85 2.98 -27.96
CA LYS A 424 8.83 3.42 -29.34
C LYS A 424 9.86 2.67 -30.20
N SER A 425 11.07 2.50 -29.69
CA SER A 425 12.13 1.77 -30.39
C SER A 425 11.75 0.30 -30.58
N ASN A 426 11.25 -0.35 -29.55
CA ASN A 426 10.78 -1.73 -29.59
C ASN A 426 9.62 -1.91 -30.56
N PHE A 427 8.64 -0.98 -30.56
CA PHE A 427 7.53 -0.98 -31.49
C PHE A 427 8.01 -0.83 -32.95
N LEU A 428 8.91 0.12 -33.23
CA LEU A 428 9.44 0.33 -34.58
C LEU A 428 10.26 -0.88 -35.04
N SER A 429 11.02 -1.51 -34.15
CA SER A 429 11.74 -2.76 -34.46
C SER A 429 10.78 -3.90 -34.80
N ALA A 430 9.75 -4.09 -33.98
CA ALA A 430 8.72 -5.09 -34.23
C ALA A 430 7.96 -4.85 -35.55
N CYS A 431 7.65 -3.59 -35.87
CA CYS A 431 7.06 -3.21 -37.16
C CYS A 431 7.99 -3.54 -38.34
N GLY A 432 9.30 -3.26 -38.20
CA GLY A 432 10.30 -3.60 -39.20
C GLY A 432 10.44 -5.09 -39.43
N GLU A 433 10.49 -5.86 -38.37
CA GLU A 433 10.49 -7.33 -38.44
C GLU A 433 9.22 -7.90 -39.07
N PHE A 434 8.06 -7.32 -38.75
CA PHE A 434 6.78 -7.70 -39.35
C PHE A 434 6.77 -7.40 -40.85
N GLN A 435 7.18 -6.17 -41.25
CA GLN A 435 7.26 -5.81 -42.68
C GLN A 435 8.21 -6.72 -43.45
N ALA A 436 9.40 -7.02 -42.92
CA ALA A 436 10.36 -7.92 -43.55
C ALA A 436 9.76 -9.31 -43.79
N GLN A 437 9.00 -9.86 -42.81
CA GLN A 437 8.36 -11.16 -43.00
C GLN A 437 7.21 -11.15 -44.01
N VAL A 438 6.44 -10.07 -44.09
CA VAL A 438 5.37 -9.92 -45.07
C VAL A 438 5.94 -9.75 -46.46
N THR A 439 7.02 -8.94 -46.60
CA THR A 439 7.69 -8.70 -47.90
C THR A 439 8.35 -9.99 -48.40
N ASP A 440 9.05 -10.73 -47.55
CA ASP A 440 9.63 -12.02 -47.94
C ASP A 440 8.58 -13.01 -48.44
N HIS A 441 7.39 -13.02 -47.85
CA HIS A 441 6.28 -13.86 -48.30
C HIS A 441 5.65 -13.40 -49.59
N GLU A 442 5.56 -12.09 -49.84
CA GLU A 442 5.08 -11.53 -51.11
C GLU A 442 6.08 -11.78 -52.25
N GLU A 443 7.40 -11.64 -52.00
CA GLU A 443 8.45 -11.88 -52.96
C GLU A 443 8.58 -13.38 -53.34
N GLU A 444 8.34 -14.29 -52.41
CA GLU A 444 8.31 -15.74 -52.66
C GLU A 444 6.97 -16.21 -53.25
N GLY A 445 5.99 -15.35 -53.39
CA GLY A 445 4.66 -15.71 -53.92
C GLY A 445 3.84 -16.62 -53.03
N ILE A 446 4.20 -16.73 -51.74
CA ILE A 446 3.49 -17.53 -50.75
C ILE A 446 2.41 -16.64 -50.09
N ALA A 447 1.15 -16.91 -50.39
CA ALA A 447 0.05 -16.24 -49.70
C ALA A 447 0.09 -16.59 -48.20
N ILE A 448 -0.31 -15.65 -47.33
CA ILE A 448 -0.41 -15.86 -45.86
C ILE A 448 -1.15 -17.19 -45.53
N GLU A 449 -2.08 -17.58 -46.33
CA GLU A 449 -2.84 -18.82 -46.28
C GLU A 449 -1.96 -20.10 -46.40
N GLN A 450 -0.75 -19.96 -46.98
CA GLN A 450 0.22 -21.06 -47.15
C GLN A 450 1.38 -20.99 -46.15
N ALA A 451 1.39 -19.99 -45.29
CA ALA A 451 2.43 -19.84 -44.25
C ALA A 451 2.38 -20.97 -43.23
N SER A 452 3.53 -21.49 -42.86
CA SER A 452 3.64 -22.55 -41.83
C SER A 452 3.10 -22.05 -40.47
N THR A 453 2.63 -22.97 -39.65
CA THR A 453 2.15 -22.66 -38.28
C THR A 453 3.19 -21.90 -37.44
N ALA A 454 4.49 -22.14 -37.64
CA ALA A 454 5.58 -21.46 -36.95
C ALA A 454 5.69 -19.98 -37.39
N GLN A 455 5.55 -19.73 -38.70
CA GLN A 455 5.54 -18.37 -39.28
C GLN A 455 4.31 -17.58 -38.83
N LEU A 456 3.12 -18.19 -38.87
CA LEU A 456 1.88 -17.59 -38.38
C LEU A 456 1.95 -17.25 -36.88
N ARG A 457 2.55 -18.13 -36.05
CA ARG A 457 2.78 -17.86 -34.63
C ARG A 457 3.71 -16.67 -34.41
N LYS A 458 4.76 -16.54 -35.23
CA LYS A 458 5.70 -15.43 -35.12
C LYS A 458 5.05 -14.09 -35.52
N ILE A 459 4.24 -14.10 -36.60
CA ILE A 459 3.43 -12.95 -37.00
C ILE A 459 2.41 -12.56 -35.92
N CYS A 460 1.70 -13.52 -35.34
CA CYS A 460 0.77 -13.29 -34.24
C CYS A 460 1.45 -12.71 -33.01
N LEU A 461 2.62 -13.19 -32.63
CA LEU A 461 3.39 -12.66 -31.50
C LEU A 461 3.83 -11.20 -31.74
N LEU A 462 4.25 -10.85 -32.95
CA LEU A 462 4.62 -9.48 -33.32
C LEU A 462 3.40 -8.54 -33.37
N TYR A 463 2.20 -9.05 -33.70
CA TYR A 463 0.97 -8.27 -33.72
C TYR A 463 0.39 -8.04 -32.30
N THR A 464 0.72 -8.90 -31.33
CA THR A 464 0.20 -8.83 -29.97
C THR A 464 1.18 -8.22 -28.95
N SER A 465 2.43 -8.02 -29.32
CA SER A 465 3.44 -7.28 -28.55
C SER A 465 3.35 -5.78 -28.77
#